data_24ef6b87f8d6764c8c969d0a938077f2
#
_entry.id   24ef6b87f8d6764c8c969d0a938077f2
#
_cell.length_a   1.000
_cell.length_b   1.000
_cell.length_c   1.000
_cell.angle_alpha   90.00
_cell.angle_beta   90.00
_cell.angle_gamma   90.00
#
_symmetry.space_group_name_H-M   'P 1'
#
loop_
_entity.id
_entity.type
_entity.pdbx_description
1 polymer ?
#
loop_
_entity_poly.entity_id
_entity_poly.type
_entity_poly.pdbx_seq_one_letter_code
_entity_poly.pdbx_strand_id
1 'polypeptide(L)'
;MDWKYKTNENGITLHDHEITEWIFGEDDIMLIFEEGFDVFKDCGINQTGRHKQTGKSVVILKKGRFVSGELSSGQDIKVISQDDLPDLELEVLDFKRLSDSVIFECDAWSRKGGKDIGFCEVEFSCEDVLFCWNEFTCDAWFQDWPK
;
A
#
# COMPACT_ATOMS: atom_id res chain seq x y z
N MET A 1 10.46 -16.01 -0.44
CA MET A 1 9.94 -15.85 -1.81
C MET A 1 10.82 -14.89 -2.58
N ASP A 2 11.23 -15.28 -3.76
CA ASP A 2 12.09 -14.44 -4.59
C ASP A 2 11.25 -13.57 -5.51
N TRP A 3 11.51 -12.29 -5.47
CA TRP A 3 10.83 -11.31 -6.32
C TRP A 3 11.76 -10.89 -7.44
N LYS A 4 11.25 -10.83 -8.66
CA LYS A 4 12.04 -10.40 -9.82
C LYS A 4 12.45 -8.93 -9.71
N TYR A 5 11.55 -8.09 -9.22
CA TYR A 5 11.81 -6.66 -9.01
C TYR A 5 11.69 -6.35 -7.54
N LYS A 6 12.66 -5.59 -7.01
CA LYS A 6 12.69 -5.21 -5.61
C LYS A 6 13.41 -3.87 -5.50
N THR A 7 12.76 -2.88 -4.92
CA THR A 7 13.35 -1.55 -4.81
C THR A 7 12.83 -0.82 -3.58
N ASN A 8 13.66 0.08 -3.04
CA ASN A 8 13.24 1.02 -2.01
C ASN A 8 13.14 2.44 -2.56
N GLU A 9 13.26 2.62 -3.86
CA GLU A 9 13.23 3.93 -4.49
C GLU A 9 11.84 4.56 -4.47
N ASN A 10 11.79 5.88 -4.55
CA ASN A 10 10.56 6.59 -4.88
C ASN A 10 10.24 6.31 -6.36
N GLY A 11 9.02 6.50 -6.78
CA GLY A 11 8.63 6.24 -8.15
C GLY A 11 7.58 5.15 -8.25
N ILE A 12 6.96 4.82 -7.11
CA ILE A 12 5.85 3.88 -7.03
C ILE A 12 4.69 4.59 -6.35
N THR A 13 3.49 4.43 -6.88
CA THR A 13 2.30 4.96 -6.24
C THR A 13 1.33 3.84 -5.89
N LEU A 14 0.81 3.92 -4.68
CA LEU A 14 -0.19 2.98 -4.17
C LEU A 14 -1.61 3.53 -4.33
N HIS A 15 -1.74 4.77 -4.84
CA HIS A 15 -3.03 5.45 -4.97
C HIS A 15 -4.01 4.61 -5.80
N ASP A 16 -5.23 4.47 -5.29
CA ASP A 16 -6.31 3.68 -5.88
C ASP A 16 -6.06 2.16 -5.91
N HIS A 17 -5.04 1.68 -5.20
CA HIS A 17 -4.79 0.26 -5.08
C HIS A 17 -5.18 -0.27 -3.71
N GLU A 18 -5.64 -1.51 -3.66
CA GLU A 18 -6.19 -2.13 -2.46
C GLU A 18 -5.17 -3.01 -1.76
N ILE A 19 -5.07 -2.84 -0.44
CA ILE A 19 -4.34 -3.78 0.41
C ILE A 19 -5.26 -4.96 0.66
N THR A 20 -4.91 -6.12 0.12
CA THR A 20 -5.76 -7.31 0.18
C THR A 20 -5.43 -8.25 1.31
N GLU A 21 -4.21 -8.16 1.85
CA GLU A 21 -3.80 -9.02 2.96
C GLU A 21 -2.68 -8.35 3.75
N TRP A 22 -2.68 -8.57 5.06
CA TRP A 22 -1.63 -8.13 5.96
C TRP A 22 -0.92 -9.33 6.54
N ILE A 23 0.41 -9.31 6.57
CA ILE A 23 1.21 -10.35 7.23
C ILE A 23 2.10 -9.66 8.24
N PHE A 24 1.84 -9.92 9.52
CA PHE A 24 2.61 -9.34 10.63
C PHE A 24 3.62 -10.37 11.11
N GLY A 25 4.86 -10.25 10.60
CA GLY A 25 5.95 -11.13 10.99
C GLY A 25 6.68 -10.61 12.23
N GLU A 26 7.69 -11.36 12.66
CA GLU A 26 8.48 -10.97 13.84
C GLU A 26 9.24 -9.66 13.62
N ASP A 27 9.82 -9.49 12.43
CA ASP A 27 10.62 -8.31 12.11
C ASP A 27 9.97 -7.39 11.11
N ASP A 28 9.22 -7.95 10.17
CA ASP A 28 8.70 -7.20 9.04
C ASP A 28 7.18 -7.27 8.98
N ILE A 29 6.58 -6.21 8.44
CA ILE A 29 5.15 -6.21 8.10
C ILE A 29 5.07 -6.22 6.58
N MET A 30 4.26 -7.12 6.03
CA MET A 30 4.05 -7.22 4.59
C MET A 30 2.60 -6.89 4.25
N LEU A 31 2.44 -6.02 3.27
CA LEU A 31 1.13 -5.62 2.74
C LEU A 31 1.02 -6.18 1.34
N ILE A 32 0.06 -7.07 1.13
CA ILE A 32 -0.16 -7.71 -0.16
C ILE A 32 -1.14 -6.87 -0.98
N PHE A 33 -0.77 -6.62 -2.22
CA PHE A 33 -1.61 -5.95 -3.22
C PHE A 33 -1.87 -6.97 -4.33
N GLU A 34 -2.99 -7.67 -4.27
CA GLU A 34 -3.30 -8.73 -5.24
C GLU A 34 -3.35 -8.21 -6.67
N GLU A 35 -3.86 -6.99 -6.85
CA GLU A 35 -3.93 -6.32 -8.16
C GLU A 35 -2.73 -5.42 -8.45
N GLY A 36 -1.73 -5.43 -7.56
CA GLY A 36 -0.50 -4.68 -7.76
C GLY A 36 -0.59 -3.20 -7.41
N PHE A 37 0.39 -2.47 -7.89
CA PHE A 37 0.48 -1.01 -7.78
C PHE A 37 1.07 -0.44 -9.06
N ASP A 38 1.23 0.89 -9.13
CA ASP A 38 1.75 1.53 -10.33
C ASP A 38 3.21 1.95 -10.14
N VAL A 39 4.02 1.72 -11.16
CA VAL A 39 5.43 2.09 -11.18
C VAL A 39 5.62 3.14 -12.26
N PHE A 40 6.08 4.32 -11.86
CA PHE A 40 6.31 5.42 -12.80
C PHE A 40 7.44 5.07 -13.78
N LYS A 41 7.34 5.61 -15.00
CA LYS A 41 8.36 5.38 -16.04
C LYS A 41 9.73 5.88 -15.61
N ASP A 42 9.79 6.86 -14.71
CA ASP A 42 11.04 7.46 -14.22
C ASP A 42 11.66 6.70 -13.06
N CYS A 43 10.99 5.67 -12.55
CA CYS A 43 11.56 4.79 -11.54
C CYS A 43 12.68 3.98 -12.18
N GLY A 44 13.87 4.01 -11.59
CA GLY A 44 15.06 3.41 -12.22
C GLY A 44 14.93 1.93 -12.58
N ILE A 45 14.10 1.18 -11.87
CA ILE A 45 13.86 -0.23 -12.11
C ILE A 45 12.85 -0.48 -13.25
N ASN A 46 12.11 0.54 -13.66
CA ASN A 46 11.14 0.43 -14.75
C ASN A 46 11.81 0.82 -16.07
N GLN A 47 12.15 -0.18 -16.87
CA GLN A 47 12.84 -0.01 -18.14
C GLN A 47 11.91 0.00 -19.35
N THR A 48 10.58 0.07 -19.12
CA THR A 48 9.60 -0.01 -20.21
C THR A 48 9.39 1.31 -20.95
N GLY A 49 9.75 2.43 -20.32
CA GLY A 49 9.51 3.78 -20.88
C GLY A 49 8.08 4.26 -20.70
N ARG A 50 7.24 3.51 -19.96
CA ARG A 50 5.83 3.83 -19.73
C ARG A 50 5.51 3.66 -18.25
N HIS A 51 4.48 4.36 -17.78
CA HIS A 51 3.94 4.11 -16.44
C HIS A 51 3.20 2.76 -16.48
N LYS A 52 3.54 1.85 -15.59
CA LYS A 52 3.03 0.48 -15.62
C LYS A 52 2.35 0.09 -14.33
N GLN A 53 1.33 -0.75 -14.45
CA GLN A 53 0.75 -1.45 -13.32
C GLN A 53 1.41 -2.83 -13.21
N THR A 54 1.71 -3.24 -11.99
CA THR A 54 2.30 -4.55 -11.73
C THR A 54 1.21 -5.62 -11.56
N GLY A 55 1.61 -6.89 -11.62
CA GLY A 55 0.79 -7.98 -11.10
C GLY A 55 0.85 -7.98 -9.57
N LYS A 56 0.53 -9.13 -8.97
CA LYS A 56 0.56 -9.26 -7.50
C LYS A 56 1.87 -8.73 -6.94
N SER A 57 1.77 -7.89 -5.93
CA SER A 57 2.91 -7.15 -5.39
C SER A 57 2.84 -7.11 -3.87
N VAL A 58 3.97 -6.79 -3.26
CA VAL A 58 4.04 -6.64 -1.81
C VAL A 58 4.83 -5.38 -1.46
N VAL A 59 4.37 -4.70 -0.42
CA VAL A 59 5.12 -3.65 0.27
C VAL A 59 5.62 -4.25 1.57
N ILE A 60 6.93 -4.21 1.79
CA ILE A 60 7.55 -4.75 3.01
C ILE A 60 8.04 -3.57 3.85
N LEU A 61 7.52 -3.48 5.07
CA LEU A 61 7.99 -2.50 6.05
C LEU A 61 9.03 -3.20 6.90
N LYS A 62 10.30 -2.89 6.66
CA LYS A 62 11.42 -3.52 7.36
C LYS A 62 11.44 -3.08 8.81
N LYS A 63 11.44 -4.04 9.71
CA LYS A 63 11.32 -3.83 11.16
C LYS A 63 10.11 -2.98 11.50
N GLY A 64 9.00 -3.28 10.80
CA GLY A 64 7.76 -2.55 10.94
C GLY A 64 7.07 -2.81 12.26
N ARG A 65 6.48 -1.75 12.81
CA ARG A 65 5.68 -1.82 14.04
C ARG A 65 4.49 -0.89 13.89
N PHE A 66 3.33 -1.37 14.29
CA PHE A 66 2.12 -0.56 14.32
C PHE A 66 2.27 0.55 15.38
N VAL A 67 2.00 1.78 14.97
CA VAL A 67 2.06 2.94 15.87
C VAL A 67 0.66 3.38 16.28
N SER A 68 -0.20 3.63 15.29
CA SER A 68 -1.55 4.12 15.56
C SER A 68 -2.47 3.89 14.38
N GLY A 69 -3.76 3.87 14.64
CA GLY A 69 -4.77 3.82 13.60
C GLY A 69 -6.06 4.45 14.05
N GLU A 70 -6.74 5.11 13.12
CA GLU A 70 -8.04 5.74 13.34
C GLU A 70 -8.96 5.44 12.17
N LEU A 71 -10.21 5.15 12.50
CA LEU A 71 -11.28 4.97 11.53
C LEU A 71 -12.31 6.06 11.73
N SER A 72 -12.51 6.89 10.71
CA SER A 72 -13.46 8.00 10.75
C SER A 72 -14.69 7.65 9.95
N SER A 73 -15.86 7.72 10.56
CA SER A 73 -17.14 7.46 9.90
C SER A 73 -18.08 8.61 10.24
N GLY A 74 -18.29 9.52 9.29
CA GLY A 74 -19.06 10.74 9.53
C GLY A 74 -18.34 11.61 10.58
N GLN A 75 -19.00 11.83 11.71
CA GLN A 75 -18.40 12.61 12.81
C GLN A 75 -17.75 11.73 13.88
N ASP A 76 -17.88 10.42 13.74
CA ASP A 76 -17.33 9.48 14.71
C ASP A 76 -15.91 9.10 14.36
N ILE A 77 -15.04 9.11 15.37
CA ILE A 77 -13.65 8.67 15.22
C ILE A 77 -13.43 7.52 16.19
N LYS A 78 -12.99 6.39 15.66
CA LYS A 78 -12.68 5.21 16.44
C LYS A 78 -11.19 4.89 16.34
N VAL A 79 -10.53 4.74 17.49
CA VAL A 79 -9.16 4.26 17.52
C VAL A 79 -9.17 2.76 17.23
N ILE A 80 -8.36 2.32 16.30
CA ILE A 80 -8.24 0.90 15.95
C ILE A 80 -6.85 0.39 16.30
N SER A 81 -6.75 -0.94 16.46
CA SER A 81 -5.50 -1.62 16.76
C SER A 81 -5.02 -2.38 15.53
N GLN A 82 -3.80 -2.91 15.61
CA GLN A 82 -3.25 -3.76 14.56
C GLN A 82 -4.19 -4.93 14.26
N ASP A 83 -4.79 -5.51 15.30
CA ASP A 83 -5.66 -6.68 15.14
C ASP A 83 -6.95 -6.39 14.38
N ASP A 84 -7.33 -5.13 14.25
CA ASP A 84 -8.51 -4.74 13.49
C ASP A 84 -8.25 -4.69 11.98
N LEU A 85 -7.00 -4.54 11.56
CA LEU A 85 -6.66 -4.34 10.14
C LEU A 85 -7.08 -5.49 9.23
N PRO A 86 -6.93 -6.77 9.60
CA PRO A 86 -7.37 -7.87 8.72
C PRO A 86 -8.87 -7.88 8.41
N ASP A 87 -9.68 -7.24 9.23
CA ASP A 87 -11.14 -7.18 9.02
C ASP A 87 -11.57 -6.05 8.09
N LEU A 88 -10.62 -5.24 7.62
CA LEU A 88 -10.86 -4.08 6.77
C LEU A 88 -10.30 -4.30 5.37
N GLU A 89 -11.04 -3.85 4.37
CA GLU A 89 -10.50 -3.66 3.03
C GLU A 89 -10.11 -2.20 2.92
N LEU A 90 -8.86 -1.95 2.61
CA LEU A 90 -8.32 -0.60 2.54
C LEU A 90 -7.83 -0.30 1.13
N GLU A 91 -8.44 0.71 0.52
CA GLU A 91 -7.95 1.27 -0.74
C GLU A 91 -7.13 2.50 -0.43
N VAL A 92 -5.87 2.49 -0.85
CA VAL A 92 -4.94 3.57 -0.52
C VAL A 92 -5.30 4.83 -1.30
N LEU A 93 -5.49 5.94 -0.59
CA LEU A 93 -5.66 7.27 -1.18
C LEU A 93 -4.33 8.00 -1.18
N ASP A 94 -3.56 7.87 -0.11
CA ASP A 94 -2.25 8.50 -0.01
C ASP A 94 -1.33 7.65 0.85
N PHE A 95 -0.05 7.64 0.49
CA PHE A 95 0.99 6.93 1.22
C PHE A 95 2.15 7.89 1.43
N LYS A 96 2.44 8.19 2.70
CA LYS A 96 3.48 9.14 3.07
C LYS A 96 4.66 8.41 3.69
N ARG A 97 5.84 8.63 3.15
CA ARG A 97 7.09 8.11 3.72
C ARG A 97 7.80 9.22 4.48
N LEU A 98 8.01 8.97 5.76
CA LEU A 98 8.81 9.84 6.63
C LEU A 98 10.15 9.15 6.88
N SER A 99 11.03 9.76 7.69
CA SER A 99 12.38 9.20 7.86
C SER A 99 12.39 7.83 8.54
N ASP A 100 11.47 7.59 9.47
CA ASP A 100 11.41 6.35 10.25
C ASP A 100 10.00 5.82 10.41
N SER A 101 9.06 6.29 9.58
CA SER A 101 7.67 5.86 9.63
C SER A 101 6.98 6.03 8.29
N VAL A 102 5.82 5.40 8.17
CA VAL A 102 4.95 5.54 7.00
C VAL A 102 3.52 5.74 7.48
N ILE A 103 2.74 6.49 6.71
CA ILE A 103 1.33 6.74 6.99
C ILE A 103 0.53 6.37 5.74
N PHE A 104 -0.50 5.53 5.93
CA PHE A 104 -1.46 5.19 4.89
C PHE A 104 -2.77 5.88 5.19
N GLU A 105 -3.27 6.62 4.23
CA GLU A 105 -4.61 7.21 4.27
C GLU A 105 -5.47 6.45 3.26
N CYS A 106 -6.56 5.85 3.72
CA CYS A 106 -7.33 4.89 2.94
C CYS A 106 -8.82 5.10 3.05
N ASP A 107 -9.55 4.75 1.97
CA ASP A 107 -10.97 4.43 2.10
C ASP A 107 -11.07 3.04 2.70
N ALA A 108 -12.04 2.85 3.58
CA ALA A 108 -12.19 1.61 4.32
C ALA A 108 -13.58 0.99 4.11
N TRP A 109 -13.58 -0.32 3.86
CA TRP A 109 -14.79 -1.14 3.78
C TRP A 109 -14.70 -2.27 4.77
N SER A 110 -15.86 -2.72 5.27
CA SER A 110 -15.92 -3.92 6.08
C SER A 110 -15.75 -5.14 5.18
N ARG A 111 -14.78 -5.98 5.47
CA ARG A 111 -14.56 -7.20 4.69
C ARG A 111 -15.75 -8.14 4.75
N LYS A 112 -16.46 -8.16 5.87
CA LYS A 112 -17.62 -9.02 6.07
C LYS A 112 -18.89 -8.60 5.35
N GLY A 113 -19.01 -7.41 4.88
CA GLY A 113 -20.24 -6.93 4.27
C GLY A 113 -20.06 -6.11 3.01
N GLY A 114 -18.80 -5.84 2.66
CA GLY A 114 -18.50 -4.97 1.54
C GLY A 114 -19.05 -3.56 1.72
N LYS A 115 -19.33 -3.18 2.96
CA LYS A 115 -19.97 -1.89 3.25
C LYS A 115 -18.89 -0.83 3.51
N ASP A 116 -19.05 0.31 2.85
CA ASP A 116 -18.19 1.48 3.11
C ASP A 116 -18.39 1.90 4.56
N ILE A 117 -17.31 1.90 5.33
CA ILE A 117 -17.35 2.27 6.75
C ILE A 117 -16.55 3.53 7.06
N GLY A 118 -15.99 4.17 6.03
CA GLY A 118 -15.38 5.47 6.18
C GLY A 118 -13.94 5.56 5.73
N PHE A 119 -13.17 6.34 6.47
CA PHE A 119 -11.80 6.69 6.14
C PHE A 119 -10.87 6.17 7.23
N CYS A 120 -9.78 5.53 6.83
CA CYS A 120 -8.82 4.94 7.77
C CYS A 120 -7.46 5.57 7.58
N GLU A 121 -6.85 6.01 8.69
CA GLU A 121 -5.46 6.45 8.69
C GLU A 121 -4.68 5.54 9.63
N VAL A 122 -3.56 4.98 9.13
CA VAL A 122 -2.73 4.09 9.93
C VAL A 122 -1.27 4.43 9.76
N GLU A 123 -0.55 4.42 10.88
CA GLU A 123 0.88 4.73 10.92
C GLU A 123 1.67 3.53 11.42
N PHE A 124 2.80 3.28 10.76
CA PHE A 124 3.78 2.27 11.17
C PHE A 124 5.15 2.91 11.27
N SER A 125 5.93 2.51 12.27
CA SER A 125 7.37 2.79 12.26
C SER A 125 8.07 1.69 11.47
N CYS A 126 9.15 2.03 10.78
CA CYS A 126 9.95 1.07 10.04
C CYS A 126 11.31 1.65 9.69
N GLU A 127 12.29 0.78 9.42
CA GLU A 127 13.62 1.22 9.02
C GLU A 127 13.73 1.47 7.52
N ASP A 128 12.96 0.74 6.72
CA ASP A 128 12.98 0.88 5.28
C ASP A 128 11.68 0.34 4.69
N VAL A 129 11.39 0.72 3.46
CA VAL A 129 10.22 0.28 2.71
C VAL A 129 10.71 -0.35 1.42
N LEU A 130 10.30 -1.60 1.18
CA LEU A 130 10.63 -2.31 -0.05
C LEU A 130 9.36 -2.58 -0.84
N PHE A 131 9.43 -2.33 -2.14
CA PHE A 131 8.36 -2.63 -3.09
C PHE A 131 8.83 -3.81 -3.93
N CYS A 132 8.03 -4.87 -4.00
CA CYS A 132 8.41 -6.10 -4.68
C CYS A 132 7.31 -6.58 -5.61
N TRP A 133 7.68 -7.03 -6.80
CA TRP A 133 6.75 -7.61 -7.77
C TRP A 133 7.50 -8.47 -8.75
N ASN A 134 6.76 -9.23 -9.57
CA ASN A 134 7.39 -10.15 -10.54
C ASN A 134 7.15 -9.75 -11.98
N GLU A 135 6.11 -8.97 -12.26
CA GLU A 135 5.75 -8.66 -13.64
C GLU A 135 5.00 -7.34 -13.74
N PHE A 136 5.05 -6.75 -14.93
CA PHE A 136 4.17 -5.65 -15.31
C PHE A 136 3.02 -6.26 -16.12
N THR A 137 1.77 -5.89 -15.81
CA THR A 137 0.60 -6.49 -16.46
C THR A 137 0.01 -5.61 -17.54
N CYS A 138 0.03 -4.30 -17.34
CA CYS A 138 -0.56 -3.35 -18.28
C CYS A 138 -0.02 -1.95 -18.00
N ASP A 139 -0.40 -1.01 -18.85
CA ASP A 139 -0.09 0.40 -18.59
C ASP A 139 -0.89 0.87 -17.38
N ALA A 140 -0.32 1.78 -16.60
CA ALA A 140 -1.04 2.43 -15.52
C ALA A 140 -2.19 3.25 -16.11
N TRP A 141 -3.28 3.36 -15.35
CA TRP A 141 -4.49 4.05 -15.83
C TRP A 141 -4.24 5.50 -16.26
N PHE A 142 -3.23 6.13 -15.70
CA PHE A 142 -2.90 7.54 -15.99
C PHE A 142 -1.86 7.68 -17.11
N GLN A 143 -1.41 6.61 -17.76
CA GLN A 143 -0.31 6.63 -18.73
C GLN A 143 -0.53 7.64 -19.85
N ASP A 144 -1.72 7.71 -20.39
CA ASP A 144 -2.02 8.57 -21.53
C ASP A 144 -2.86 9.80 -21.13
N TRP A 145 -2.87 10.12 -19.86
CA TRP A 145 -3.62 11.28 -19.39
C TRP A 145 -2.92 12.57 -19.79
N PRO A 146 -3.67 13.58 -20.22
CA PRO A 146 -3.10 14.90 -20.50
C PRO A 146 -2.48 15.51 -19.25
N LYS A 147 -1.34 16.14 -19.44
CA LYS A 147 -0.69 16.85 -18.33
C LYS A 147 -1.29 18.24 -18.19
#